data_8004d17b8cf274d2fffb11ce9e851e42
#
_entry.id   8004d17b8cf274d2fffb11ce9e851e42
#
_cell.length_a   1.000
_cell.length_b   1.000
_cell.length_c   1.000
_cell.angle_alpha   90.00
_cell.angle_beta   90.00
_cell.angle_gamma   90.00
#
_symmetry.space_group_name_H-M   'P 1'
#
loop_
_entity.id
_entity.type
_entity.pdbx_description
1 polymer ?
#
loop_
_entity_poly.entity_id
_entity_poly.type
_entity_poly.pdbx_seq_one_letter_code
_entity_poly.pdbx_strand_id
1 'polypeptide(L)'
;MKIIIAVPDFTRKAHLKKVLPLILDKLNKKGMSDKNMEILIGTGLHRKPTAQELKDALGNIADRVKISSHDYKNVFYSGRSKSGMSIYLDKKLKNADYIITIGVVEPHLYAGYSGGVKVVSIGLAGEKTINSTHHPRFLDHPETRICSLKNNPFQNFIQEASSRLPIKYSVNIINDKNGDILKIFEGRPKKCFRNAVQYSQKIFEKKISKFIDVVICDIPHEKGVNIYQASRIFNYVADTRNPVIRKDSLILVKAGLEEGFGKGLGEKRFMKKMLEMKDPEKMISEIRKNGCLAGEHRAYMVAKALRKARLGFISGRAYIYKNKGLPFLFFGGLKDAKKYIKETFKNPKIYYLKNAFTTILNKQSHASS
;
A
#
# COMPACT_ATOMS: atom_id res chain seq x y z
N MET A 1 -4.93 -13.83 30.68
CA MET A 1 -5.32 -12.88 29.61
C MET A 1 -4.24 -12.88 28.54
N LYS A 2 -4.59 -13.17 27.28
CA LYS A 2 -3.65 -13.20 26.16
C LYS A 2 -3.74 -11.90 25.35
N ILE A 3 -2.61 -11.18 25.25
CA ILE A 3 -2.54 -9.89 24.55
C ILE A 3 -1.76 -10.08 23.25
N ILE A 4 -2.34 -9.67 22.13
CA ILE A 4 -1.67 -9.63 20.84
C ILE A 4 -1.41 -8.16 20.43
N ILE A 5 -0.16 -7.85 20.12
CA ILE A 5 0.23 -6.57 19.55
C ILE A 5 0.50 -6.80 18.07
N ALA A 6 -0.48 -6.47 17.23
CA ALA A 6 -0.38 -6.63 15.79
C ALA A 6 0.39 -5.46 15.18
N VAL A 7 1.49 -5.74 14.49
CA VAL A 7 2.38 -4.76 13.90
C VAL A 7 2.55 -5.00 12.40
N PRO A 8 2.80 -3.98 11.56
CA PRO A 8 3.08 -4.17 10.15
C PRO A 8 4.47 -4.81 9.95
N ASP A 9 4.69 -5.35 8.76
CA ASP A 9 5.97 -5.88 8.33
C ASP A 9 7.01 -4.77 8.05
N PHE A 10 8.22 -5.19 7.70
CA PHE A 10 9.38 -4.31 7.42
C PHE A 10 9.16 -3.36 6.22
N THR A 11 8.16 -3.62 5.37
CA THR A 11 7.86 -2.72 4.23
C THR A 11 7.20 -1.40 4.67
N ARG A 12 6.83 -1.30 5.96
CA ARG A 12 6.24 -0.11 6.58
C ARG A 12 7.16 0.43 7.68
N LYS A 13 7.59 1.66 7.56
CA LYS A 13 8.45 2.33 8.56
C LYS A 13 7.64 2.68 9.81
N ALA A 14 7.32 1.68 10.63
CA ALA A 14 6.50 1.82 11.83
C ALA A 14 7.28 2.17 13.10
N HIS A 15 8.58 2.38 13.00
CA HIS A 15 9.47 2.77 14.13
C HIS A 15 9.28 1.89 15.38
N LEU A 16 9.10 0.58 15.18
CA LEU A 16 8.73 -0.36 16.23
C LEU A 16 9.68 -0.33 17.41
N LYS A 17 11.00 -0.20 17.15
CA LYS A 17 12.04 -0.06 18.20
C LYS A 17 11.81 1.13 19.13
N LYS A 18 11.18 2.21 18.65
CA LYS A 18 10.86 3.40 19.44
C LYS A 18 9.47 3.31 20.11
N VAL A 19 8.51 2.73 19.40
CA VAL A 19 7.09 2.77 19.82
C VAL A 19 6.72 1.62 20.74
N LEU A 20 7.24 0.41 20.52
CA LEU A 20 6.88 -0.77 21.31
C LEU A 20 7.25 -0.67 22.79
N PRO A 21 8.46 -0.19 23.18
CA PRO A 21 8.78 -0.05 24.60
C PRO A 21 7.74 0.79 25.35
N LEU A 22 7.34 1.91 24.78
CA LEU A 22 6.33 2.81 25.38
C LEU A 22 4.97 2.13 25.57
N ILE A 23 4.58 1.27 24.60
CA ILE A 23 3.33 0.52 24.68
C ILE A 23 3.42 -0.57 25.75
N LEU A 24 4.51 -1.34 25.76
CA LEU A 24 4.72 -2.40 26.75
C LEU A 24 4.75 -1.82 28.19
N ASP A 25 5.48 -0.74 28.40
CA ASP A 25 5.57 -0.08 29.72
C ASP A 25 4.20 0.47 30.15
N LYS A 26 3.41 1.02 29.22
CA LYS A 26 2.04 1.48 29.48
C LYS A 26 1.11 0.33 29.88
N LEU A 27 1.30 -0.86 29.28
CA LEU A 27 0.54 -2.07 29.62
C LEU A 27 0.98 -2.62 30.99
N ASN A 28 2.29 -2.67 31.25
CA ASN A 28 2.82 -3.11 32.54
C ASN A 28 2.32 -2.23 33.68
N LYS A 29 2.27 -0.90 33.50
CA LYS A 29 1.69 0.04 34.50
C LYS A 29 0.21 -0.22 34.80
N LYS A 30 -0.49 -0.93 33.90
CA LYS A 30 -1.88 -1.38 34.08
C LYS A 30 -2.00 -2.82 34.59
N GLY A 31 -0.89 -3.40 35.08
CA GLY A 31 -0.86 -4.75 35.64
C GLY A 31 -0.81 -5.87 34.59
N MET A 32 -0.56 -5.56 33.32
CA MET A 32 -0.46 -6.57 32.26
C MET A 32 0.99 -7.01 32.12
N SER A 33 1.29 -8.27 32.39
CA SER A 33 2.65 -8.84 32.34
C SER A 33 3.11 -9.11 30.91
N ASP A 34 4.40 -8.87 30.60
CA ASP A 34 5.06 -9.18 29.34
C ASP A 34 4.88 -10.66 28.94
N LYS A 35 4.80 -11.59 29.91
CA LYS A 35 4.55 -13.03 29.68
C LYS A 35 3.23 -13.32 28.95
N ASN A 36 2.27 -12.42 29.07
CA ASN A 36 0.96 -12.51 28.44
C ASN A 36 0.89 -11.82 27.07
N MET A 37 1.98 -11.20 26.63
CA MET A 37 2.05 -10.40 25.40
C MET A 37 2.77 -11.15 24.29
N GLU A 38 2.23 -11.07 23.09
CA GLU A 38 2.88 -11.56 21.86
C GLU A 38 2.80 -10.48 20.79
N ILE A 39 3.95 -10.14 20.19
CA ILE A 39 4.00 -9.30 19.00
C ILE A 39 3.79 -10.19 17.78
N LEU A 40 2.76 -9.87 16.97
CA LEU A 40 2.41 -10.60 15.77
C LEU A 40 2.59 -9.70 14.55
N ILE A 41 3.56 -10.07 13.68
CA ILE A 41 3.94 -9.31 12.49
C ILE A 41 3.03 -9.69 11.32
N GLY A 42 2.28 -8.73 10.82
CA GLY A 42 1.32 -8.90 9.73
C GLY A 42 1.97 -8.76 8.36
N THR A 43 2.43 -9.88 7.80
CA THR A 43 3.11 -9.94 6.50
C THR A 43 2.18 -10.06 5.30
N GLY A 44 0.90 -10.40 5.52
CA GLY A 44 0.00 -10.78 4.43
C GLY A 44 0.57 -11.94 3.63
N LEU A 45 0.76 -11.75 2.31
CA LEU A 45 1.40 -12.72 1.41
C LEU A 45 2.90 -12.41 1.15
N HIS A 46 3.47 -11.44 1.85
CA HIS A 46 4.90 -11.18 1.77
C HIS A 46 5.69 -12.30 2.46
N ARG A 47 7.00 -12.39 2.17
CA ARG A 47 7.90 -13.29 2.90
C ARG A 47 7.98 -12.91 4.38
N LYS A 48 8.28 -13.88 5.20
CA LYS A 48 8.63 -13.61 6.60
C LYS A 48 9.91 -12.76 6.68
N PRO A 49 10.02 -11.87 7.69
CA PRO A 49 11.25 -11.13 7.93
C PRO A 49 12.38 -12.09 8.31
N THR A 50 13.60 -11.72 7.95
CA THR A 50 14.83 -12.42 8.40
C THR A 50 15.13 -12.11 9.86
N ALA A 51 16.00 -12.89 10.50
CA ALA A 51 16.45 -12.62 11.87
C ALA A 51 17.11 -11.23 12.00
N GLN A 52 17.89 -10.81 10.99
CA GLN A 52 18.51 -9.49 10.98
C GLN A 52 17.47 -8.38 10.88
N GLU A 53 16.49 -8.49 9.98
CA GLU A 53 15.39 -7.52 9.86
C GLU A 53 14.57 -7.40 11.16
N LEU A 54 14.35 -8.53 11.86
CA LEU A 54 13.70 -8.53 13.18
C LEU A 54 14.53 -7.78 14.22
N LYS A 55 15.83 -8.05 14.29
CA LYS A 55 16.77 -7.39 15.21
C LYS A 55 16.82 -5.89 14.94
N ASP A 56 16.90 -5.48 13.69
CA ASP A 56 16.95 -4.07 13.29
C ASP A 56 15.65 -3.32 13.62
N ALA A 57 14.50 -3.96 13.39
CA ALA A 57 13.18 -3.38 13.60
C ALA A 57 12.75 -3.35 15.08
N LEU A 58 13.14 -4.34 15.88
CA LEU A 58 12.63 -4.54 17.23
C LEU A 58 13.70 -4.30 18.32
N GLY A 59 15.00 -4.45 18.00
CA GLY A 59 16.06 -4.32 19.01
C GLY A 59 15.87 -5.34 20.14
N ASN A 60 16.01 -4.91 21.39
CA ASN A 60 15.92 -5.76 22.58
C ASN A 60 14.47 -6.11 22.99
N ILE A 61 13.48 -5.77 22.18
CA ILE A 61 12.07 -6.13 22.47
C ILE A 61 11.88 -7.66 22.47
N ALA A 62 12.67 -8.37 21.66
CA ALA A 62 12.64 -9.83 21.60
C ALA A 62 12.99 -10.51 22.94
N ASP A 63 13.72 -9.82 23.81
CA ASP A 63 14.10 -10.33 25.13
C ASP A 63 12.95 -10.19 26.15
N ARG A 64 11.99 -9.31 25.87
CA ARG A 64 10.85 -9.02 26.76
C ARG A 64 9.62 -9.84 26.44
N VAL A 65 9.26 -9.96 25.16
CA VAL A 65 7.99 -10.54 24.72
C VAL A 65 8.17 -11.47 23.54
N LYS A 66 7.29 -12.45 23.43
CA LYS A 66 7.26 -13.37 22.30
C LYS A 66 7.00 -12.63 20.99
N ILE A 67 7.81 -12.93 19.95
CA ILE A 67 7.63 -12.40 18.60
C ILE A 67 7.26 -13.53 17.65
N SER A 68 6.29 -13.26 16.80
CA SER A 68 5.84 -14.21 15.76
C SER A 68 5.53 -13.48 14.47
N SER A 69 5.74 -14.17 13.36
CA SER A 69 5.33 -13.72 12.04
C SER A 69 4.06 -14.45 11.60
N HIS A 70 3.22 -13.76 10.88
CA HIS A 70 2.03 -14.32 10.27
C HIS A 70 2.36 -15.48 9.32
N ASP A 71 1.47 -16.48 9.33
CA ASP A 71 1.45 -17.55 8.34
C ASP A 71 0.07 -17.59 7.67
N TYR A 72 -0.02 -17.15 6.41
CA TYR A 72 -1.27 -17.06 5.66
C TYR A 72 -1.95 -18.41 5.41
N LYS A 73 -1.25 -19.54 5.69
CA LYS A 73 -1.79 -20.90 5.65
C LYS A 73 -2.38 -21.32 7.00
N ASN A 74 -1.84 -20.80 8.12
CA ASN A 74 -2.28 -21.13 9.48
C ASN A 74 -3.33 -20.13 9.98
N VAL A 75 -4.53 -20.24 9.44
CA VAL A 75 -5.63 -19.31 9.68
C VAL A 75 -6.88 -20.03 10.19
N PHE A 76 -7.78 -19.28 10.81
CA PHE A 76 -9.10 -19.75 11.18
C PHE A 76 -10.19 -18.99 10.41
N TYR A 77 -11.31 -19.65 10.19
CA TYR A 77 -12.49 -19.02 9.61
C TYR A 77 -13.18 -18.12 10.64
N SER A 78 -13.25 -16.83 10.36
CA SER A 78 -13.84 -15.80 11.23
C SER A 78 -15.27 -15.42 10.80
N GLY A 79 -15.83 -16.06 9.77
CA GLY A 79 -17.16 -15.80 9.26
C GLY A 79 -17.16 -15.17 7.85
N ARG A 80 -18.31 -14.65 7.43
CA ARG A 80 -18.48 -13.97 6.13
C ARG A 80 -18.72 -12.47 6.33
N SER A 81 -18.25 -11.68 5.37
CA SER A 81 -18.57 -10.26 5.27
C SER A 81 -20.01 -10.07 4.76
N LYS A 82 -20.55 -8.85 4.94
CA LYS A 82 -21.86 -8.46 4.36
C LYS A 82 -21.90 -8.62 2.83
N SER A 83 -20.75 -8.51 2.17
CA SER A 83 -20.60 -8.77 0.73
C SER A 83 -20.38 -10.25 0.38
N GLY A 84 -20.60 -11.19 1.33
CA GLY A 84 -20.52 -12.63 1.13
C GLY A 84 -19.10 -13.22 1.11
N MET A 85 -18.05 -12.42 1.33
CA MET A 85 -16.66 -12.91 1.34
C MET A 85 -16.34 -13.68 2.62
N SER A 86 -15.68 -14.83 2.49
CA SER A 86 -15.14 -15.55 3.63
C SER A 86 -13.94 -14.85 4.23
N ILE A 87 -13.92 -14.70 5.55
CA ILE A 87 -12.87 -14.03 6.31
C ILE A 87 -12.05 -15.11 7.03
N TYR A 88 -10.80 -15.23 6.65
CA TYR A 88 -9.80 -16.07 7.31
C TYR A 88 -8.72 -15.20 7.90
N LEU A 89 -8.46 -15.34 9.20
CA LEU A 89 -7.48 -14.55 9.95
C LEU A 89 -6.49 -15.48 10.66
N ASP A 90 -5.33 -14.95 11.03
CA ASP A 90 -4.29 -15.70 11.74
C ASP A 90 -4.85 -16.40 12.98
N LYS A 91 -4.56 -17.70 13.11
CA LYS A 91 -5.10 -18.56 14.18
C LYS A 91 -4.79 -18.05 15.59
N LYS A 92 -3.71 -17.30 15.75
CA LYS A 92 -3.31 -16.70 17.04
C LYS A 92 -4.30 -15.64 17.55
N LEU A 93 -5.04 -15.00 16.64
CA LEU A 93 -6.06 -14.02 16.99
C LEU A 93 -7.32 -14.63 17.59
N LYS A 94 -7.60 -15.94 17.33
CA LYS A 94 -8.83 -16.61 17.77
C LYS A 94 -9.00 -16.56 19.28
N ASN A 95 -7.90 -16.73 20.01
CA ASN A 95 -7.90 -16.84 21.48
C ASN A 95 -7.24 -15.60 22.14
N ALA A 96 -7.23 -14.46 21.48
CA ALA A 96 -6.74 -13.22 22.04
C ALA A 96 -7.86 -12.55 22.87
N ASP A 97 -7.56 -12.15 24.10
CA ASP A 97 -8.50 -11.42 24.96
C ASP A 97 -8.41 -9.91 24.70
N TYR A 98 -7.24 -9.45 24.25
CA TYR A 98 -6.94 -8.04 24.01
C TYR A 98 -6.02 -7.88 22.81
N ILE A 99 -6.44 -7.10 21.82
CA ILE A 99 -5.61 -6.82 20.64
C ILE A 99 -5.31 -5.33 20.57
N ILE A 100 -4.02 -5.03 20.35
CA ILE A 100 -3.52 -3.70 20.03
C ILE A 100 -3.05 -3.72 18.59
N THR A 101 -3.38 -2.68 17.84
CA THR A 101 -2.87 -2.52 16.46
C THR A 101 -1.90 -1.36 16.39
N ILE A 102 -0.75 -1.57 15.74
CA ILE A 102 0.16 -0.50 15.34
C ILE A 102 0.12 -0.39 13.83
N GLY A 103 0.00 0.82 13.29
CA GLY A 103 -0.06 1.04 11.86
C GLY A 103 0.57 2.36 11.44
N VAL A 104 1.02 2.43 10.19
CA VAL A 104 1.44 3.67 9.54
C VAL A 104 0.30 4.19 8.68
N VAL A 105 -0.13 5.43 8.92
CA VAL A 105 -1.20 6.07 8.15
C VAL A 105 -0.58 6.87 7.02
N GLU A 106 -0.79 6.38 5.82
CA GLU A 106 -0.35 6.99 4.57
C GLU A 106 -1.38 6.72 3.47
N PRO A 107 -1.42 7.49 2.36
CA PRO A 107 -2.30 7.23 1.23
C PRO A 107 -2.16 5.79 0.71
N HIS A 108 -3.28 5.14 0.40
CA HIS A 108 -3.29 3.75 -0.05
C HIS A 108 -4.23 3.55 -1.23
N LEU A 109 -3.76 2.87 -2.29
CA LEU A 109 -4.46 2.71 -3.57
C LEU A 109 -5.90 2.21 -3.45
N TYR A 110 -6.14 1.26 -2.56
CA TYR A 110 -7.45 0.58 -2.47
C TYR A 110 -8.22 0.97 -1.21
N ALA A 111 -7.54 1.03 -0.06
CA ALA A 111 -8.16 1.32 1.23
C ALA A 111 -8.35 2.83 1.51
N GLY A 112 -7.98 3.70 0.55
CA GLY A 112 -7.91 5.13 0.78
C GLY A 112 -6.69 5.54 1.61
N TYR A 113 -6.62 5.04 2.83
CA TYR A 113 -5.48 5.17 3.75
C TYR A 113 -5.12 3.83 4.37
N SER A 114 -3.84 3.63 4.64
CA SER A 114 -3.32 2.53 5.46
C SER A 114 -3.44 2.85 6.97
N GLY A 115 -2.93 1.96 7.82
CA GLY A 115 -3.01 2.13 9.27
C GLY A 115 -4.26 1.53 9.90
N GLY A 116 -4.57 1.96 11.12
CA GLY A 116 -5.71 1.45 11.88
C GLY A 116 -5.67 -0.07 12.04
N VAL A 117 -6.83 -0.66 11.86
CA VAL A 117 -7.04 -2.12 11.99
C VAL A 117 -6.67 -2.93 10.75
N LYS A 118 -6.17 -2.27 9.68
CA LYS A 118 -5.79 -2.94 8.43
C LYS A 118 -4.70 -4.01 8.64
N VAL A 119 -3.81 -3.82 9.60
CA VAL A 119 -2.80 -4.81 9.94
C VAL A 119 -3.43 -6.15 10.32
N VAL A 120 -4.56 -6.15 11.02
CA VAL A 120 -5.30 -7.36 11.38
C VAL A 120 -6.11 -7.89 10.20
N SER A 121 -6.87 -7.03 9.53
CA SER A 121 -7.82 -7.44 8.50
C SER A 121 -7.20 -7.87 7.17
N ILE A 122 -5.97 -7.43 6.90
CA ILE A 122 -5.22 -7.75 5.67
C ILE A 122 -3.83 -8.31 6.00
N GLY A 123 -3.09 -7.67 6.92
CA GLY A 123 -1.73 -8.11 7.27
C GLY A 123 -1.69 -9.47 7.95
N LEU A 124 -2.74 -9.82 8.69
CA LEU A 124 -2.93 -11.11 9.37
C LEU A 124 -4.04 -11.95 8.73
N ALA A 125 -4.34 -11.71 7.46
CA ALA A 125 -5.39 -12.45 6.74
C ALA A 125 -4.81 -13.60 5.91
N GLY A 126 -5.62 -14.66 5.77
CA GLY A 126 -5.31 -15.78 4.89
C GLY A 126 -5.41 -15.42 3.40
N GLU A 127 -4.75 -16.21 2.56
CA GLU A 127 -4.68 -15.98 1.10
C GLU A 127 -6.06 -15.83 0.45
N LYS A 128 -7.04 -16.67 0.83
CA LYS A 128 -8.41 -16.57 0.30
C LYS A 128 -9.05 -15.20 0.57
N THR A 129 -8.84 -14.66 1.74
CA THR A 129 -9.34 -13.33 2.11
C THR A 129 -8.64 -12.23 1.31
N ILE A 130 -7.31 -12.30 1.19
CA ILE A 130 -6.53 -11.32 0.43
C ILE A 130 -6.92 -11.35 -1.05
N ASN A 131 -7.01 -12.53 -1.68
CA ASN A 131 -7.42 -12.65 -3.07
C ASN A 131 -8.84 -12.08 -3.30
N SER A 132 -9.79 -12.35 -2.39
CA SER A 132 -11.15 -11.82 -2.48
C SER A 132 -11.19 -10.29 -2.43
N THR A 133 -10.36 -9.66 -1.59
CA THR A 133 -10.30 -8.20 -1.48
C THR A 133 -9.61 -7.51 -2.68
N HIS A 134 -8.78 -8.23 -3.41
CA HIS A 134 -8.08 -7.76 -4.61
C HIS A 134 -8.78 -8.17 -5.92
N HIS A 135 -9.99 -8.69 -5.83
CA HIS A 135 -10.80 -9.05 -6.99
C HIS A 135 -11.31 -7.80 -7.73
N PRO A 136 -11.45 -7.82 -9.09
CA PRO A 136 -11.93 -6.69 -9.90
C PRO A 136 -13.21 -6.04 -9.37
N ARG A 137 -14.19 -6.81 -8.86
CA ARG A 137 -15.43 -6.26 -8.26
C ARG A 137 -15.20 -5.21 -7.17
N PHE A 138 -14.06 -5.29 -6.45
CA PHE A 138 -13.65 -4.27 -5.48
C PHE A 138 -12.82 -3.19 -6.12
N LEU A 139 -11.85 -3.58 -6.98
CA LEU A 139 -10.92 -2.65 -7.60
C LEU A 139 -11.56 -1.74 -8.65
N ASP A 140 -12.74 -2.10 -9.17
CA ASP A 140 -13.50 -1.27 -10.12
C ASP A 140 -14.50 -0.34 -9.45
N HIS A 141 -14.78 -0.55 -8.17
CA HIS A 141 -15.69 0.35 -7.46
C HIS A 141 -15.13 1.78 -7.42
N PRO A 142 -15.91 2.81 -7.79
CA PRO A 142 -15.43 4.19 -7.92
C PRO A 142 -14.77 4.74 -6.66
N GLU A 143 -15.19 4.28 -5.47
CA GLU A 143 -14.60 4.71 -4.21
C GLU A 143 -13.45 3.83 -3.72
N THR A 144 -13.10 2.72 -4.40
CA THR A 144 -11.87 1.95 -4.15
C THR A 144 -10.70 2.67 -4.80
N ARG A 145 -10.27 3.75 -4.19
CA ARG A 145 -9.20 4.60 -4.70
C ARG A 145 -8.43 5.26 -3.57
N ILE A 146 -7.32 5.86 -3.94
CA ILE A 146 -6.45 6.58 -3.01
C ILE A 146 -7.20 7.74 -2.34
N CYS A 147 -6.93 7.96 -1.05
CA CYS A 147 -7.52 9.02 -0.22
C CYS A 147 -9.06 8.95 -0.07
N SER A 148 -9.74 7.88 -0.51
CA SER A 148 -11.19 7.72 -0.34
C SER A 148 -11.51 6.76 0.80
N LEU A 149 -12.28 7.21 1.80
CA LEU A 149 -12.77 6.37 2.90
C LEU A 149 -14.28 6.16 2.84
N LYS A 150 -15.03 7.24 2.49
CA LYS A 150 -16.48 7.18 2.44
C LYS A 150 -16.93 6.27 1.30
N ASN A 151 -17.81 5.32 1.60
CA ASN A 151 -18.36 4.34 0.65
C ASN A 151 -17.27 3.46 -0.05
N ASN A 152 -16.05 3.41 0.49
CA ASN A 152 -14.99 2.56 -0.03
C ASN A 152 -15.22 1.11 0.41
N PRO A 153 -15.56 0.17 -0.48
CA PRO A 153 -15.88 -1.20 -0.09
C PRO A 153 -14.67 -1.95 0.48
N PHE A 154 -13.45 -1.62 0.04
CA PHE A 154 -12.24 -2.19 0.60
C PHE A 154 -12.04 -1.74 2.06
N GLN A 155 -12.26 -0.46 2.35
CA GLN A 155 -12.19 0.07 3.71
C GLN A 155 -13.32 -0.48 4.59
N ASN A 156 -14.53 -0.62 4.06
CA ASN A 156 -15.66 -1.22 4.77
C ASN A 156 -15.35 -2.66 5.16
N PHE A 157 -14.78 -3.44 4.25
CA PHE A 157 -14.34 -4.81 4.55
C PHE A 157 -13.29 -4.84 5.67
N ILE A 158 -12.30 -3.93 5.66
CA ILE A 158 -11.28 -3.83 6.72
C ILE A 158 -11.94 -3.63 8.09
N GLN A 159 -12.90 -2.72 8.18
CA GLN A 159 -13.61 -2.44 9.43
C GLN A 159 -14.46 -3.63 9.87
N GLU A 160 -15.16 -4.27 8.94
CA GLU A 160 -16.00 -5.43 9.22
C GLU A 160 -15.19 -6.65 9.68
N ALA A 161 -14.12 -6.98 8.99
CA ALA A 161 -13.26 -8.12 9.37
C ALA A 161 -12.65 -7.93 10.77
N SER A 162 -12.26 -6.70 11.09
CA SER A 162 -11.67 -6.37 12.39
C SER A 162 -12.69 -6.30 13.53
N SER A 163 -13.96 -5.97 13.27
CA SER A 163 -15.00 -5.84 14.30
C SER A 163 -15.34 -7.16 14.99
N ARG A 164 -14.90 -8.29 14.43
CA ARG A 164 -15.07 -9.64 14.99
C ARG A 164 -14.05 -10.01 16.06
N LEU A 165 -13.11 -9.11 16.34
CA LEU A 165 -11.99 -9.35 17.24
C LEU A 165 -11.95 -8.30 18.38
N PRO A 166 -11.39 -8.65 19.54
CA PRO A 166 -11.31 -7.75 20.70
C PRO A 166 -10.21 -6.69 20.53
N ILE A 167 -10.26 -5.91 19.45
CA ILE A 167 -9.31 -4.80 19.22
C ILE A 167 -9.71 -3.63 20.09
N LYS A 168 -8.96 -3.38 21.16
CA LYS A 168 -9.28 -2.37 22.16
C LYS A 168 -8.48 -1.07 22.01
N TYR A 169 -7.31 -1.15 21.38
CA TYR A 169 -6.40 -0.01 21.26
C TYR A 169 -5.68 0.01 19.92
N SER A 170 -5.45 1.19 19.40
CA SER A 170 -4.67 1.40 18.17
C SER A 170 -3.67 2.51 18.34
N VAL A 171 -2.51 2.34 17.72
CA VAL A 171 -1.48 3.36 17.56
C VAL A 171 -1.28 3.57 16.06
N ASN A 172 -1.44 4.81 15.62
CA ASN A 172 -1.29 5.21 14.23
C ASN A 172 -0.17 6.23 14.10
N ILE A 173 0.84 5.88 13.33
CA ILE A 173 2.05 6.68 13.10
C ILE A 173 1.91 7.36 11.74
N ILE A 174 2.23 8.63 11.70
CA ILE A 174 2.35 9.40 10.46
C ILE A 174 3.80 9.82 10.35
N ASN A 175 4.41 9.46 9.24
CA ASN A 175 5.79 9.84 8.95
C ASN A 175 5.82 11.08 8.05
N ASP A 176 6.89 11.85 8.19
CA ASP A 176 7.22 12.94 7.29
C ASP A 176 7.81 12.44 5.96
N LYS A 177 8.24 13.36 5.11
CA LYS A 177 8.89 13.08 3.81
C LYS A 177 10.23 12.34 3.92
N ASN A 178 10.90 12.42 5.05
CA ASN A 178 12.18 11.74 5.31
C ASN A 178 11.94 10.34 5.92
N GLY A 179 10.68 10.06 6.24
CA GLY A 179 10.26 8.83 6.90
C GLY A 179 10.45 8.88 8.42
N ASP A 180 10.64 10.05 9.03
CA ASP A 180 10.69 10.22 10.48
C ASP A 180 9.30 10.42 11.06
N ILE A 181 9.13 10.10 12.35
CA ILE A 181 7.82 10.24 13.00
C ILE A 181 7.42 11.71 13.05
N LEU A 182 6.39 12.07 12.31
CA LEU A 182 5.80 13.40 12.33
C LEU A 182 4.73 13.52 13.44
N LYS A 183 3.88 12.49 13.59
CA LYS A 183 2.80 12.49 14.57
C LYS A 183 2.40 11.06 14.92
N ILE A 184 2.02 10.85 16.17
CA ILE A 184 1.42 9.62 16.67
C ILE A 184 0.02 9.93 17.18
N PHE A 185 -0.93 9.08 16.81
CA PHE A 185 -2.28 9.05 17.35
C PHE A 185 -2.49 7.72 18.04
N GLU A 186 -3.09 7.73 19.23
CA GLU A 186 -3.38 6.51 19.98
C GLU A 186 -4.77 6.56 20.64
N GLY A 187 -5.32 5.39 20.95
CA GLY A 187 -6.58 5.26 21.64
C GLY A 187 -7.55 4.27 21.01
N ARG A 188 -8.85 4.49 21.19
CA ARG A 188 -9.91 3.62 20.60
C ARG A 188 -9.77 3.56 19.09
N PRO A 189 -9.76 2.37 18.46
CA PRO A 189 -9.33 2.16 17.08
C PRO A 189 -9.99 3.10 16.07
N LYS A 190 -11.32 3.17 16.07
CA LYS A 190 -12.08 3.98 15.10
C LYS A 190 -11.80 5.49 15.23
N LYS A 191 -11.77 6.02 16.46
CA LYS A 191 -11.48 7.45 16.72
C LYS A 191 -10.03 7.77 16.40
N CYS A 192 -9.10 6.91 16.83
CA CYS A 192 -7.67 7.04 16.58
C CYS A 192 -7.37 7.10 15.06
N PHE A 193 -7.91 6.16 14.28
CA PHE A 193 -7.73 6.12 12.83
C PHE A 193 -8.33 7.35 12.14
N ARG A 194 -9.56 7.75 12.50
CA ARG A 194 -10.20 8.95 11.92
C ARG A 194 -9.36 10.21 12.13
N ASN A 195 -8.87 10.43 13.35
CA ASN A 195 -8.05 11.60 13.67
C ASN A 195 -6.72 11.59 12.89
N ALA A 196 -6.08 10.41 12.80
CA ALA A 196 -4.85 10.25 12.03
C ALA A 196 -5.08 10.52 10.54
N VAL A 197 -6.20 10.05 9.95
CA VAL A 197 -6.52 10.32 8.54
C VAL A 197 -6.81 11.80 8.30
N GLN A 198 -7.59 12.46 9.17
CA GLN A 198 -7.85 13.90 9.03
C GLN A 198 -6.58 14.74 9.05
N TYR A 199 -5.60 14.35 9.87
CA TYR A 199 -4.28 14.98 9.87
C TYR A 199 -3.51 14.66 8.58
N SER A 200 -3.51 13.40 8.15
CA SER A 200 -2.84 12.94 6.93
C SER A 200 -3.34 13.62 5.66
N GLN A 201 -4.65 13.88 5.56
CA GLN A 201 -5.25 14.59 4.43
C GLN A 201 -4.63 15.98 4.25
N LYS A 202 -4.42 16.70 5.35
CA LYS A 202 -3.86 18.06 5.32
C LYS A 202 -2.42 18.11 4.81
N ILE A 203 -1.64 17.04 5.02
CA ILE A 203 -0.22 17.02 4.67
C ILE A 203 0.09 16.29 3.38
N PHE A 204 -0.70 15.29 2.99
CA PHE A 204 -0.42 14.44 1.84
C PHE A 204 -1.22 14.83 0.59
N GLU A 205 -2.38 15.47 0.71
CA GLU A 205 -3.18 15.87 -0.43
C GLU A 205 -2.88 17.31 -0.87
N LYS A 206 -2.48 17.46 -2.13
CA LYS A 206 -2.15 18.75 -2.74
C LYS A 206 -3.11 19.07 -3.88
N LYS A 207 -3.73 20.24 -3.84
CA LYS A 207 -4.61 20.73 -4.90
C LYS A 207 -3.80 21.42 -5.99
N ILE A 208 -4.07 21.12 -7.26
CA ILE A 208 -3.45 21.70 -8.45
C ILE A 208 -4.55 22.29 -9.33
N SER A 209 -4.40 23.54 -9.73
CA SER A 209 -5.42 24.27 -10.51
C SER A 209 -5.47 23.85 -11.99
N LYS A 210 -4.34 23.45 -12.57
CA LYS A 210 -4.20 23.16 -14.02
C LYS A 210 -3.94 21.69 -14.26
N PHE A 211 -4.32 21.18 -15.43
CA PHE A 211 -3.90 19.85 -15.88
C PHE A 211 -2.40 19.84 -16.16
N ILE A 212 -1.79 18.68 -16.01
CA ILE A 212 -0.37 18.41 -16.17
C ILE A 212 -0.20 17.44 -17.33
N ASP A 213 0.69 17.76 -18.26
CA ASP A 213 0.96 16.90 -19.42
C ASP A 213 2.00 15.84 -19.10
N VAL A 214 2.97 16.16 -18.22
CA VAL A 214 4.03 15.23 -17.81
C VAL A 214 4.23 15.28 -16.30
N VAL A 215 4.11 14.14 -15.63
CA VAL A 215 4.45 14.00 -14.20
C VAL A 215 5.71 13.16 -14.08
N ILE A 216 6.78 13.72 -13.52
CA ILE A 216 8.01 12.99 -13.20
C ILE A 216 8.06 12.74 -11.70
N CYS A 217 8.01 11.48 -11.31
CA CYS A 217 7.85 11.04 -9.92
C CYS A 217 9.17 10.58 -9.33
N ASP A 218 9.56 11.15 -8.21
CA ASP A 218 10.60 10.62 -7.33
C ASP A 218 9.98 9.72 -6.27
N ILE A 219 10.58 8.56 -6.04
CA ILE A 219 10.14 7.58 -5.03
C ILE A 219 11.33 7.17 -4.15
N PRO A 220 11.07 6.71 -2.90
CA PRO A 220 12.09 6.15 -2.05
C PRO A 220 12.77 4.94 -2.70
N HIS A 221 14.08 4.77 -2.45
CA HIS A 221 14.89 3.72 -3.07
C HIS A 221 14.28 2.32 -2.85
N GLU A 222 13.91 1.99 -1.63
CA GLU A 222 13.32 0.70 -1.26
C GLU A 222 11.99 0.37 -1.97
N LYS A 223 11.31 1.38 -2.49
CA LYS A 223 10.09 1.24 -3.33
C LYS A 223 10.39 1.31 -4.82
N GLY A 224 11.63 1.65 -5.19
CA GLY A 224 12.12 1.74 -6.56
C GLY A 224 12.96 0.55 -7.01
N VAL A 225 13.25 -0.40 -6.13
CA VAL A 225 14.15 -1.54 -6.41
C VAL A 225 13.61 -2.49 -7.49
N ASN A 226 12.29 -2.53 -7.70
CA ASN A 226 11.70 -3.37 -8.74
C ASN A 226 10.47 -2.72 -9.40
N ILE A 227 10.13 -3.21 -10.61
CA ILE A 227 9.03 -2.71 -11.44
C ILE A 227 7.67 -2.89 -10.73
N TYR A 228 7.47 -3.99 -10.01
CA TYR A 228 6.22 -4.24 -9.29
C TYR A 228 5.90 -3.14 -8.28
N GLN A 229 6.84 -2.80 -7.42
CA GLN A 229 6.67 -1.76 -6.40
C GLN A 229 6.57 -0.36 -7.04
N ALA A 230 7.49 -0.04 -7.96
CA ALA A 230 7.56 1.25 -8.62
C ALA A 230 6.31 1.54 -9.47
N SER A 231 5.73 0.53 -10.15
CA SER A 231 4.53 0.68 -10.98
C SER A 231 3.29 1.14 -10.21
N ARG A 232 3.29 1.03 -8.89
CA ARG A 232 2.17 1.51 -8.04
C ARG A 232 1.94 3.01 -8.23
N ILE A 233 3.01 3.78 -8.48
CA ILE A 233 2.94 5.23 -8.65
C ILE A 233 2.05 5.64 -9.81
N PHE A 234 1.99 4.88 -10.88
CA PHE A 234 1.11 5.19 -11.99
C PHE A 234 -0.34 5.38 -11.53
N ASN A 235 -0.82 4.51 -10.63
CA ASN A 235 -2.16 4.63 -10.08
C ASN A 235 -2.27 5.69 -8.96
N TYR A 236 -1.17 6.00 -8.26
CA TYR A 236 -1.16 7.13 -7.31
C TYR A 236 -1.40 8.48 -8.01
N VAL A 237 -1.01 8.59 -9.27
CA VAL A 237 -1.23 9.79 -10.09
C VAL A 237 -2.56 9.70 -10.87
N ALA A 238 -2.85 8.53 -11.47
CA ALA A 238 -3.96 8.37 -12.40
C ALA A 238 -5.32 8.07 -11.75
N ASP A 239 -5.36 7.51 -10.51
CA ASP A 239 -6.57 7.04 -9.86
C ASP A 239 -6.98 7.87 -8.63
N THR A 240 -6.60 9.15 -8.59
CA THR A 240 -7.08 10.09 -7.58
C THR A 240 -8.55 10.46 -7.85
N ARG A 241 -9.21 11.12 -6.89
CA ARG A 241 -10.61 11.57 -7.06
C ARG A 241 -10.77 12.53 -8.24
N ASN A 242 -9.86 13.49 -8.34
CA ASN A 242 -9.80 14.47 -9.41
C ASN A 242 -8.39 14.42 -10.01
N PRO A 243 -8.14 13.52 -10.99
CA PRO A 243 -6.81 13.37 -11.58
C PRO A 243 -6.33 14.67 -12.22
N VAL A 244 -5.06 15.00 -11.99
CA VAL A 244 -4.40 16.17 -12.58
C VAL A 244 -3.93 15.94 -14.01
N ILE A 245 -4.04 14.70 -14.50
CA ILE A 245 -3.65 14.30 -15.85
C ILE A 245 -4.86 14.16 -16.78
N ARG A 246 -4.61 14.19 -18.08
CA ARG A 246 -5.57 13.90 -19.16
C ARG A 246 -5.16 12.63 -19.88
N LYS A 247 -6.01 12.15 -20.79
CA LYS A 247 -5.64 11.12 -21.76
C LYS A 247 -4.37 11.58 -22.50
N ASP A 248 -3.45 10.65 -22.74
CA ASP A 248 -2.15 10.86 -23.38
C ASP A 248 -1.10 11.65 -22.57
N SER A 249 -1.40 12.10 -21.36
CA SER A 249 -0.37 12.58 -20.44
C SER A 249 0.69 11.51 -20.18
N LEU A 250 1.89 11.91 -19.78
CA LEU A 250 3.01 11.01 -19.50
C LEU A 250 3.31 10.97 -18.00
N ILE A 251 3.37 9.77 -17.44
CA ILE A 251 3.81 9.55 -16.06
C ILE A 251 5.13 8.80 -16.09
N LEU A 252 6.18 9.42 -15.58
CA LEU A 252 7.53 8.85 -15.47
C LEU A 252 7.88 8.62 -14.01
N VAL A 253 8.46 7.46 -13.71
CA VAL A 253 8.92 7.10 -12.37
C VAL A 253 10.44 6.92 -12.39
N LYS A 254 11.15 7.67 -11.56
CA LYS A 254 12.58 7.47 -11.33
C LYS A 254 12.75 6.31 -10.36
N ALA A 255 13.37 5.22 -10.81
CA ALA A 255 13.52 3.98 -10.05
C ALA A 255 14.84 3.28 -10.40
N GLY A 256 15.46 2.64 -9.41
CA GLY A 256 16.72 1.91 -9.60
C GLY A 256 16.54 0.62 -10.39
N LEU A 257 15.46 -0.12 -10.13
CA LEU A 257 15.08 -1.40 -10.76
C LEU A 257 16.15 -2.50 -10.64
N GLU A 258 16.88 -2.52 -9.52
CA GLU A 258 17.97 -3.46 -9.23
C GLU A 258 17.51 -4.92 -9.19
N GLU A 259 16.28 -5.14 -8.71
CA GLU A 259 15.66 -6.47 -8.58
C GLU A 259 14.75 -6.84 -9.75
N GLY A 260 14.77 -6.08 -10.83
CA GLY A 260 13.93 -6.35 -12.00
C GLY A 260 12.44 -6.23 -11.71
N PHE A 261 11.71 -7.32 -11.84
CA PHE A 261 10.28 -7.40 -11.50
C PHE A 261 10.02 -7.71 -10.03
N GLY A 262 11.07 -8.11 -9.28
CA GLY A 262 11.00 -8.63 -7.92
C GLY A 262 11.01 -10.16 -7.85
N LYS A 263 11.18 -10.72 -6.64
CA LYS A 263 11.43 -12.16 -6.41
C LYS A 263 10.28 -12.90 -5.73
N GLY A 264 9.32 -12.17 -5.14
CA GLY A 264 8.17 -12.73 -4.42
C GLY A 264 7.13 -13.38 -5.35
N LEU A 265 6.25 -14.19 -4.77
CA LEU A 265 5.19 -14.89 -5.53
C LEU A 265 4.28 -13.91 -6.29
N GLY A 266 3.84 -12.83 -5.64
CA GLY A 266 3.01 -11.80 -6.27
C GLY A 266 3.73 -11.05 -7.38
N GLU A 267 5.03 -10.81 -7.22
CA GLU A 267 5.90 -10.16 -8.21
C GLU A 267 6.11 -11.05 -9.44
N LYS A 268 6.29 -12.37 -9.25
CA LYS A 268 6.37 -13.35 -10.36
C LYS A 268 5.07 -13.43 -11.15
N ARG A 269 3.91 -13.45 -10.46
CA ARG A 269 2.58 -13.42 -11.09
C ARG A 269 2.37 -12.12 -11.89
N PHE A 270 2.76 -10.98 -11.32
CA PHE A 270 2.75 -9.69 -12.01
C PHE A 270 3.62 -9.71 -13.26
N MET A 271 4.87 -10.17 -13.16
CA MET A 271 5.80 -10.26 -14.29
C MET A 271 5.18 -11.06 -15.44
N LYS A 272 4.64 -12.26 -15.15
CA LYS A 272 3.99 -13.11 -16.15
C LYS A 272 2.89 -12.33 -16.87
N LYS A 273 1.97 -11.70 -16.14
CA LYS A 273 0.88 -10.91 -16.72
C LYS A 273 1.36 -9.70 -17.51
N MET A 274 2.41 -9.03 -17.07
CA MET A 274 2.98 -7.88 -17.81
C MET A 274 3.61 -8.29 -19.15
N LEU A 275 4.30 -9.44 -19.19
CA LEU A 275 4.87 -9.97 -20.43
C LEU A 275 3.81 -10.50 -21.41
N GLU A 276 2.67 -10.98 -20.90
CA GLU A 276 1.51 -11.41 -21.69
C GLU A 276 0.69 -10.20 -22.22
N MET A 277 0.84 -9.01 -21.65
CA MET A 277 0.02 -7.84 -21.96
C MET A 277 0.39 -7.23 -23.31
N LYS A 278 -0.32 -7.60 -24.36
CA LYS A 278 -0.25 -6.95 -25.68
C LYS A 278 -1.23 -5.79 -25.81
N ASP A 279 -2.41 -5.92 -25.20
CA ASP A 279 -3.49 -4.95 -25.19
C ASP A 279 -4.05 -4.77 -23.76
N PRO A 280 -4.00 -3.55 -23.20
CA PRO A 280 -4.56 -3.26 -21.88
C PRO A 280 -6.06 -3.54 -21.76
N GLU A 281 -6.87 -3.27 -22.82
CA GLU A 281 -8.32 -3.50 -22.78
C GLU A 281 -8.65 -4.99 -22.73
N LYS A 282 -7.94 -5.80 -23.51
CA LYS A 282 -8.08 -7.25 -23.48
C LYS A 282 -7.75 -7.82 -22.12
N MET A 283 -6.64 -7.39 -21.52
CA MET A 283 -6.27 -7.83 -20.17
C MET A 283 -7.31 -7.41 -19.12
N ILE A 284 -7.84 -6.20 -19.19
CA ILE A 284 -8.91 -5.73 -18.28
C ILE A 284 -10.13 -6.63 -18.41
N SER A 285 -10.56 -6.93 -19.62
CA SER A 285 -11.73 -7.78 -19.89
C SER A 285 -11.54 -9.21 -19.37
N GLU A 286 -10.39 -9.81 -19.64
CA GLU A 286 -10.04 -11.16 -19.17
C GLU A 286 -10.04 -11.25 -17.63
N ILE A 287 -9.41 -10.28 -16.96
CA ILE A 287 -9.33 -10.26 -15.49
C ILE A 287 -10.71 -9.99 -14.86
N ARG A 288 -11.54 -9.17 -15.46
CA ARG A 288 -12.93 -8.97 -15.03
C ARG A 288 -13.75 -10.25 -15.11
N LYS A 289 -13.58 -11.03 -16.20
CA LYS A 289 -14.29 -12.30 -16.42
C LYS A 289 -13.80 -13.40 -15.48
N ASN A 290 -12.48 -13.56 -15.35
CA ASN A 290 -11.87 -14.72 -14.72
C ASN A 290 -11.41 -14.46 -13.27
N GLY A 291 -11.40 -13.19 -12.84
CA GLY A 291 -10.75 -12.79 -11.59
C GLY A 291 -9.22 -12.73 -11.72
N CYS A 292 -8.55 -12.51 -10.60
CA CYS A 292 -7.09 -12.51 -10.52
C CYS A 292 -6.59 -12.92 -9.14
N LEU A 293 -5.40 -13.46 -9.11
CA LEU A 293 -4.68 -13.73 -7.87
C LEU A 293 -3.92 -12.49 -7.37
N ALA A 294 -3.56 -12.53 -6.08
CA ALA A 294 -2.68 -11.50 -5.52
C ALA A 294 -1.35 -11.44 -6.31
N GLY A 295 -1.00 -10.24 -6.73
CA GLY A 295 0.09 -9.97 -7.68
C GLY A 295 -0.43 -9.67 -9.09
N GLU A 296 -1.28 -10.49 -9.68
CA GLU A 296 -1.90 -10.23 -11.00
C GLU A 296 -2.77 -8.97 -11.00
N HIS A 297 -3.48 -8.70 -9.88
CA HIS A 297 -4.23 -7.46 -9.71
C HIS A 297 -3.37 -6.21 -9.94
N ARG A 298 -2.04 -6.28 -9.74
CA ARG A 298 -1.15 -5.16 -10.01
C ARG A 298 -1.04 -4.91 -11.52
N ALA A 299 -0.96 -5.97 -12.36
CA ALA A 299 -0.98 -5.84 -13.82
C ALA A 299 -2.33 -5.27 -14.31
N TYR A 300 -3.44 -5.71 -13.72
CA TYR A 300 -4.77 -5.14 -13.94
C TYR A 300 -4.81 -3.63 -13.67
N MET A 301 -4.25 -3.18 -12.56
CA MET A 301 -4.20 -1.75 -12.22
C MET A 301 -3.27 -0.96 -13.15
N VAL A 302 -2.16 -1.56 -13.61
CA VAL A 302 -1.30 -0.95 -14.63
C VAL A 302 -2.05 -0.81 -15.96
N ALA A 303 -2.79 -1.85 -16.39
CA ALA A 303 -3.62 -1.78 -17.58
C ALA A 303 -4.66 -0.64 -17.49
N LYS A 304 -5.32 -0.46 -16.34
CA LYS A 304 -6.22 0.67 -16.10
C LYS A 304 -5.52 2.04 -16.17
N ALA A 305 -4.27 2.14 -15.71
CA ALA A 305 -3.51 3.39 -15.80
C ALA A 305 -3.07 3.68 -17.26
N LEU A 306 -2.72 2.66 -18.05
CA LEU A 306 -2.37 2.78 -19.48
C LEU A 306 -3.52 3.36 -20.32
N ARG A 307 -4.78 3.13 -19.94
CA ARG A 307 -5.95 3.76 -20.56
C ARG A 307 -6.00 5.28 -20.39
N LYS A 308 -5.33 5.79 -19.36
CA LYS A 308 -5.39 7.20 -18.94
C LYS A 308 -4.15 7.98 -19.31
N ALA A 309 -2.98 7.32 -19.38
CA ALA A 309 -1.69 7.99 -19.61
C ALA A 309 -0.67 7.03 -20.22
N ARG A 310 0.35 7.59 -20.87
CA ARG A 310 1.58 6.86 -21.19
C ARG A 310 2.40 6.69 -19.92
N LEU A 311 2.97 5.51 -19.72
CA LEU A 311 3.68 5.14 -18.51
C LEU A 311 5.14 4.83 -18.82
N GLY A 312 6.07 5.24 -17.97
CA GLY A 312 7.47 4.93 -18.18
C GLY A 312 8.35 5.03 -16.94
N PHE A 313 9.57 4.53 -17.10
CA PHE A 313 10.60 4.54 -16.07
C PHE A 313 11.84 5.29 -16.53
N ILE A 314 12.45 6.01 -15.60
CA ILE A 314 13.78 6.60 -15.75
C ILE A 314 14.71 5.78 -14.84
N SER A 315 15.64 5.03 -15.44
CA SER A 315 16.53 4.12 -14.72
C SER A 315 17.83 3.91 -15.49
N GLY A 316 18.96 3.92 -14.80
CA GLY A 316 20.23 3.50 -15.42
C GLY A 316 20.22 2.05 -15.95
N ARG A 317 19.22 1.25 -15.56
CA ARG A 317 18.99 -0.13 -16.03
C ARG A 317 17.95 -0.24 -17.16
N ALA A 318 17.49 0.89 -17.72
CA ALA A 318 16.45 0.93 -18.75
C ALA A 318 16.76 0.04 -19.97
N TYR A 319 18.04 -0.10 -20.33
CA TYR A 319 18.49 -0.93 -21.44
C TYR A 319 18.09 -2.39 -21.30
N ILE A 320 17.96 -2.92 -20.07
CA ILE A 320 17.58 -4.31 -19.79
C ILE A 320 16.12 -4.59 -20.22
N TYR A 321 15.25 -3.56 -20.19
CA TYR A 321 13.81 -3.71 -20.35
C TYR A 321 13.27 -3.19 -21.67
N LYS A 322 14.03 -2.37 -22.38
CA LYS A 322 13.58 -1.61 -23.57
C LYS A 322 13.02 -2.51 -24.67
N ASN A 323 13.56 -3.71 -24.84
CA ASN A 323 13.18 -4.64 -25.93
C ASN A 323 12.39 -5.87 -25.42
N LYS A 324 11.80 -5.82 -24.22
CA LYS A 324 11.08 -6.97 -23.66
C LYS A 324 9.57 -6.99 -23.94
N GLY A 325 9.07 -6.14 -24.85
CA GLY A 325 7.64 -6.09 -25.18
C GLY A 325 6.75 -5.57 -24.05
N LEU A 326 7.33 -4.86 -23.06
CA LEU A 326 6.58 -4.29 -21.95
C LEU A 326 5.85 -3.00 -22.38
N PRO A 327 4.65 -2.72 -21.88
CA PRO A 327 3.87 -1.54 -22.23
C PRO A 327 4.36 -0.26 -21.53
N PHE A 328 5.66 -0.14 -21.32
CA PHE A 328 6.31 0.98 -20.65
C PHE A 328 7.37 1.61 -21.54
N LEU A 329 7.51 2.92 -21.41
CA LEU A 329 8.66 3.65 -21.93
C LEU A 329 9.84 3.51 -20.96
N PHE A 330 11.06 3.35 -21.47
CA PHE A 330 12.25 3.22 -20.67
C PHE A 330 13.32 4.22 -21.11
N PHE A 331 13.81 5.03 -20.17
CA PHE A 331 14.80 6.07 -20.38
C PHE A 331 16.03 5.81 -19.51
N GLY A 332 17.23 5.85 -20.08
CA GLY A 332 18.50 5.65 -19.38
C GLY A 332 18.79 6.74 -18.33
N GLY A 333 18.22 7.93 -18.52
CA GLY A 333 18.38 9.05 -17.62
C GLY A 333 17.38 10.17 -17.86
N LEU A 334 17.44 11.20 -17.03
CA LEU A 334 16.54 12.36 -17.15
C LEU A 334 16.77 13.14 -18.46
N LYS A 335 17.99 13.13 -18.99
CA LYS A 335 18.34 13.78 -20.29
C LYS A 335 17.53 13.14 -21.44
N ASP A 336 17.51 11.82 -21.50
CA ASP A 336 16.78 11.07 -22.54
C ASP A 336 15.28 11.27 -22.42
N ALA A 337 14.76 11.25 -21.20
CA ALA A 337 13.35 11.51 -20.93
C ALA A 337 12.95 12.94 -21.36
N LYS A 338 13.78 13.95 -21.06
CA LYS A 338 13.55 15.35 -21.49
C LYS A 338 13.58 15.50 -23.00
N LYS A 339 14.49 14.80 -23.70
CA LYS A 339 14.54 14.79 -25.17
C LYS A 339 13.22 14.26 -25.74
N TYR A 340 12.78 13.09 -25.29
CA TYR A 340 11.49 12.49 -25.70
C TYR A 340 10.30 13.43 -25.43
N ILE A 341 10.25 14.06 -24.25
CA ILE A 341 9.18 14.99 -23.89
C ILE A 341 9.14 16.17 -24.86
N LYS A 342 10.29 16.75 -25.21
CA LYS A 342 10.39 17.90 -26.13
C LYS A 342 9.94 17.51 -27.55
N GLU A 343 10.25 16.30 -28.00
CA GLU A 343 9.86 15.77 -29.31
C GLU A 343 8.37 15.39 -29.39
N THR A 344 7.77 14.99 -28.27
CA THR A 344 6.41 14.45 -28.23
C THR A 344 5.34 15.48 -27.88
N PHE A 345 5.68 16.49 -27.05
CA PHE A 345 4.72 17.45 -26.53
C PHE A 345 5.08 18.88 -26.95
N LYS A 346 4.08 19.65 -27.37
CA LYS A 346 4.22 21.07 -27.67
C LYS A 346 3.98 21.88 -26.37
N ASN A 347 5.01 22.56 -25.85
CA ASN A 347 4.96 23.37 -24.63
C ASN A 347 4.32 22.66 -23.43
N PRO A 348 4.81 21.48 -23.01
CA PRO A 348 4.17 20.67 -21.98
C PRO A 348 4.29 21.32 -20.58
N LYS A 349 3.23 21.20 -19.78
CA LYS A 349 3.27 21.45 -18.34
C LYS A 349 3.88 20.26 -17.65
N ILE A 350 5.11 20.41 -17.17
CA ILE A 350 5.86 19.35 -16.48
C ILE A 350 5.77 19.60 -14.98
N TYR A 351 5.42 18.57 -14.22
CA TYR A 351 5.40 18.58 -12.76
C TYR A 351 6.37 17.54 -12.19
N TYR A 352 7.30 17.99 -11.36
CA TYR A 352 8.21 17.12 -10.62
C TYR A 352 7.60 16.79 -9.26
N LEU A 353 7.10 15.56 -9.14
CA LEU A 353 6.43 15.06 -7.94
C LEU A 353 7.45 14.39 -7.01
N LYS A 354 7.92 15.12 -6.02
CA LYS A 354 8.74 14.57 -4.94
C LYS A 354 7.90 13.75 -3.98
N ASN A 355 8.47 12.64 -3.46
CA ASN A 355 7.81 11.76 -2.49
C ASN A 355 6.43 11.27 -2.98
N ALA A 356 6.38 10.71 -4.19
CA ALA A 356 5.15 10.37 -4.91
C ALA A 356 4.25 9.34 -4.20
N PHE A 357 4.74 8.61 -3.19
CA PHE A 357 3.91 7.73 -2.34
C PHE A 357 3.17 8.48 -1.23
N THR A 358 3.58 9.68 -0.90
CA THR A 358 3.00 10.48 0.19
C THR A 358 2.48 11.84 -0.25
N THR A 359 2.69 12.23 -1.53
CA THR A 359 2.14 13.47 -2.09
C THR A 359 1.11 13.15 -3.17
N ILE A 360 -0.16 13.35 -2.86
CA ILE A 360 -1.27 13.03 -3.76
C ILE A 360 -1.78 14.30 -4.42
N LEU A 361 -1.71 14.32 -5.74
CA LEU A 361 -2.17 15.46 -6.54
C LEU A 361 -3.65 15.29 -6.90
N ASN A 362 -4.47 16.25 -6.51
CA ASN A 362 -5.85 16.36 -6.93
C ASN A 362 -6.06 17.66 -7.71
N LYS A 363 -6.73 17.58 -8.85
CA LYS A 363 -7.16 18.77 -9.55
C LYS A 363 -8.19 19.52 -8.69
N GLN A 364 -8.01 20.81 -8.55
CA GLN A 364 -8.98 21.66 -7.90
C GLN A 364 -10.29 21.62 -8.71
N SER A 365 -11.40 21.19 -8.10
CA SER A 365 -12.71 21.38 -8.68
C SER A 365 -12.98 22.89 -8.69
N HIS A 366 -13.41 23.44 -9.83
CA HIS A 366 -14.06 24.74 -9.79
C HIS A 366 -15.25 24.59 -8.84
N ALA A 367 -15.26 25.31 -7.74
CA ALA A 367 -16.49 25.49 -6.99
C ALA A 367 -17.47 26.12 -8.02
N SER A 368 -18.52 25.41 -8.35
CA SER A 368 -19.67 26.03 -8.97
C SER A 368 -20.11 27.11 -7.99
N SER A 369 -19.81 28.36 -8.36
CA SER A 369 -20.36 29.58 -7.76
C SER A 369 -21.87 29.54 -7.79
#